data_d336542b5c03e114efd87014bdcab6ab
#
_entry.id   d336542b5c03e114efd87014bdcab6ab
#
_cell.length_a   1.000
_cell.length_b   1.000
_cell.length_c   1.000
_cell.angle_alpha   90.00
_cell.angle_beta   90.00
_cell.angle_gamma   90.00
#
_symmetry.space_group_name_H-M   'P 1'
#
loop_
_entity.id
_entity.type
_entity.pdbx_description
1 polymer ?
#
loop_
_entity_poly.entity_id
_entity_poly.type
_entity_poly.pdbx_seq_one_letter_code
_entity_poly.pdbx_strand_id
1 'polypeptide(L)'
;MAESMQGLHRSHRCTEVNNTMIGNTVTVMGWVQKSRNKGGIIFVDLRDRSGILQVIFEEANCGEESFAKAEKLRSEFVVAITGEVAKRGGAVNENLATGDIEVIAKDIRILAEADTPPFPIEENSKTKEDLRLKYRYLDLRRPDLQKNIMMRSKVTTLVRSFMADEGFIEIETPTLCKSTPEGARDYLVPSRIHPGEFYALPQSPQIYKQLLMCSGYDRYFQIARCYRDEDLRADRQPEFTQIDMELSFVDVDDVIDVNERLLAKLFKEVIGVDVQLPIQRMTYKEAMERFGSDKPDLRFGMELCDVTDVVKDCEFVVFKNAIEAGGSVRGINAEGQGAMPRKKIDALVDFAKGYGAKGLAYIAIHEDGTMKSSFAKFMKDEEMQALVEKMNGKPGDLLLFAADKSKLVYDVLGALRLEIANQHGLLKKDEYRFVWITEFPLLEWSEELGRYQAMHHPFTMPMEEDLQYIESDPGRVRAKAYDIVLNGTEIGGGSVRIHQDDIQEMMFKALGFTMERAYDQFGFLLNAFKYGVPPHAGLAYGLDRLVMLMAQEDSIRDVIAFPKVKDASCLMSEAPNTVDAKQLEELGIAIAKPEAETEE
;
A
#
# COMPACT_ATOMS: atom_id res chain seq x y z
N MET A 1 32.77 -30.26 -5.92
CA MET A 1 31.55 -31.09 -5.77
C MET A 1 30.90 -30.76 -4.45
N ALA A 2 29.60 -30.62 -4.41
CA ALA A 2 28.83 -30.39 -3.18
C ALA A 2 29.04 -31.53 -2.18
N GLU A 3 29.26 -31.18 -0.91
CA GLU A 3 29.49 -32.13 0.17
C GLU A 3 28.18 -32.38 0.96
N SER A 4 28.10 -33.55 1.61
CA SER A 4 26.89 -33.95 2.34
C SER A 4 26.72 -33.20 3.65
N MET A 5 25.49 -32.92 4.03
CA MET A 5 25.07 -32.46 5.36
C MET A 5 25.11 -33.55 6.44
N GLN A 6 25.37 -34.83 6.08
CA GLN A 6 25.30 -35.93 7.02
C GLN A 6 26.22 -35.71 8.23
N GLY A 7 25.63 -35.82 9.42
CA GLY A 7 26.35 -35.64 10.70
C GLY A 7 26.59 -34.19 11.08
N LEU A 8 26.13 -33.21 10.32
CA LEU A 8 26.22 -31.77 10.64
C LEU A 8 24.87 -31.19 11.05
N HIS A 9 24.92 -30.35 12.11
CA HIS A 9 23.79 -29.55 12.55
C HIS A 9 24.27 -28.12 12.79
N ARG A 10 23.53 -27.14 12.27
CA ARG A 10 23.80 -25.74 12.58
C ARG A 10 23.48 -25.48 14.05
N SER A 11 24.47 -25.07 14.83
CA SER A 11 24.29 -24.76 16.25
C SER A 11 23.70 -23.36 16.45
N HIS A 12 24.15 -22.38 15.66
CA HIS A 12 23.77 -20.96 15.77
C HIS A 12 23.66 -20.31 14.40
N ARG A 13 22.81 -19.30 14.29
CA ARG A 13 22.88 -18.34 13.18
C ARG A 13 24.03 -17.37 13.38
N CYS A 14 24.39 -16.65 12.32
CA CYS A 14 25.54 -15.74 12.34
C CYS A 14 25.51 -14.74 13.50
N THR A 15 24.39 -14.06 13.74
CA THR A 15 24.31 -13.04 14.81
C THR A 15 23.85 -13.59 16.17
N GLU A 16 23.53 -14.86 16.27
CA GLU A 16 23.35 -15.55 17.56
C GLU A 16 24.69 -15.83 18.25
N VAL A 17 25.78 -15.90 17.47
CA VAL A 17 27.12 -15.99 17.99
C VAL A 17 27.53 -14.63 18.56
N ASN A 18 28.01 -14.61 19.82
CA ASN A 18 28.36 -13.40 20.54
C ASN A 18 29.57 -13.58 21.48
N ASN A 19 30.01 -12.50 22.08
CA ASN A 19 31.21 -12.48 22.93
C ASN A 19 31.15 -13.37 24.19
N THR A 20 29.94 -13.74 24.65
CA THR A 20 29.81 -14.68 25.78
C THR A 20 30.14 -16.11 25.39
N MET A 21 30.31 -16.39 24.10
CA MET A 21 30.62 -17.71 23.55
C MET A 21 32.11 -17.88 23.22
N ILE A 22 32.95 -16.91 23.52
CA ILE A 22 34.41 -17.00 23.28
C ILE A 22 34.98 -18.27 23.93
N GLY A 23 35.71 -19.05 23.13
CA GLY A 23 36.25 -20.36 23.49
C GLY A 23 35.32 -21.55 23.20
N ASN A 24 34.04 -21.30 22.87
CA ASN A 24 33.11 -22.36 22.50
C ASN A 24 33.24 -22.73 21.02
N THR A 25 33.04 -24.01 20.73
CA THR A 25 32.93 -24.48 19.34
C THR A 25 31.49 -24.28 18.83
N VAL A 26 31.35 -23.67 17.66
CA VAL A 26 30.06 -23.46 16.97
C VAL A 26 30.11 -24.03 15.56
N THR A 27 28.96 -24.43 15.04
CA THR A 27 28.75 -24.74 13.61
C THR A 27 27.79 -23.74 13.03
N VAL A 28 28.29 -22.90 12.12
CA VAL A 28 27.53 -21.87 11.41
C VAL A 28 27.41 -22.23 9.95
N MET A 29 26.28 -21.88 9.34
CA MET A 29 25.98 -22.22 7.94
C MET A 29 25.33 -21.03 7.25
N GLY A 30 25.75 -20.78 6.01
CA GLY A 30 25.21 -19.64 5.24
C GLY A 30 25.87 -19.51 3.89
N TRP A 31 25.74 -18.34 3.34
CA TRP A 31 26.31 -17.93 2.06
C TRP A 31 27.59 -17.12 2.27
N VAL A 32 28.60 -17.39 1.45
CA VAL A 32 29.83 -16.59 1.42
C VAL A 32 29.50 -15.22 0.81
N GLN A 33 29.46 -14.17 1.62
CA GLN A 33 29.29 -12.81 1.12
C GLN A 33 30.56 -12.31 0.43
N LYS A 34 31.70 -12.54 1.07
CA LYS A 34 33.01 -12.12 0.59
C LYS A 34 34.11 -13.02 1.15
N SER A 35 35.09 -13.35 0.30
CA SER A 35 36.33 -14.05 0.73
C SER A 35 37.54 -13.21 0.34
N ARG A 36 38.53 -13.15 1.23
CA ARG A 36 39.77 -12.35 1.09
C ARG A 36 40.93 -13.13 1.61
N ASN A 37 41.91 -13.49 0.74
CA ASN A 37 43.18 -14.08 1.16
C ASN A 37 44.20 -12.95 1.40
N LYS A 38 44.79 -12.92 2.62
CA LYS A 38 45.81 -11.96 3.02
C LYS A 38 47.05 -12.70 3.57
N GLY A 39 47.89 -13.18 2.62
CA GLY A 39 49.18 -13.75 2.98
C GLY A 39 49.08 -15.03 3.82
N GLY A 40 48.20 -15.96 3.47
CA GLY A 40 48.04 -17.24 4.19
C GLY A 40 46.97 -17.25 5.26
N ILE A 41 46.23 -16.14 5.42
CA ILE A 41 45.03 -16.06 6.26
C ILE A 41 43.84 -15.71 5.34
N ILE A 42 42.78 -16.52 5.37
CA ILE A 42 41.57 -16.30 4.58
C ILE A 42 40.45 -15.80 5.47
N PHE A 43 39.94 -14.61 5.18
CA PHE A 43 38.81 -13.99 5.86
C PHE A 43 37.56 -14.21 5.02
N VAL A 44 36.54 -14.83 5.63
CA VAL A 44 35.24 -15.08 5.00
C VAL A 44 34.17 -14.32 5.78
N ASP A 45 33.45 -13.45 5.10
CA ASP A 45 32.24 -12.86 5.63
C ASP A 45 31.09 -13.84 5.28
N LEU A 46 30.63 -14.60 6.27
CA LEU A 46 29.53 -15.55 6.16
C LEU A 46 28.23 -14.84 6.47
N ARG A 47 27.24 -14.96 5.56
CA ARG A 47 25.93 -14.34 5.69
C ARG A 47 24.84 -15.39 5.84
N ASP A 48 23.93 -15.14 6.77
CA ASP A 48 22.62 -15.78 6.81
C ASP A 48 21.51 -14.72 7.02
N ARG A 49 20.26 -15.13 7.25
CA ARG A 49 19.15 -14.19 7.44
C ARG A 49 19.27 -13.31 8.70
N SER A 50 20.13 -13.66 9.63
CA SER A 50 20.34 -12.88 10.84
C SER A 50 21.39 -11.76 10.65
N GLY A 51 22.31 -11.94 9.70
CA GLY A 51 23.36 -10.97 9.42
C GLY A 51 24.66 -11.63 8.97
N ILE A 52 25.79 -10.97 9.23
CA ILE A 52 27.13 -11.38 8.79
C ILE A 52 27.99 -11.73 9.99
N LEU A 53 28.76 -12.80 9.87
CA LEU A 53 29.79 -13.23 10.84
C LEU A 53 31.12 -13.43 10.11
N GLN A 54 32.22 -12.86 10.64
CA GLN A 54 33.54 -13.11 10.10
C GLN A 54 34.05 -14.47 10.55
N VAL A 55 34.55 -15.23 9.59
CA VAL A 55 35.25 -16.52 9.84
C VAL A 55 36.65 -16.40 9.29
N ILE A 56 37.64 -16.94 10.05
CA ILE A 56 39.05 -16.94 9.67
C ILE A 56 39.53 -18.37 9.47
N PHE A 57 40.23 -18.58 8.37
CA PHE A 57 40.95 -19.81 8.07
C PHE A 57 42.43 -19.55 8.09
N GLU A 58 43.14 -20.33 8.91
CA GLU A 58 44.59 -20.47 8.96
C GLU A 58 44.91 -21.95 8.86
N GLU A 59 45.83 -22.34 8.00
CA GLU A 59 46.17 -23.74 7.78
C GLU A 59 46.57 -24.45 9.09
N ALA A 60 47.28 -23.75 9.97
CA ALA A 60 47.65 -24.25 11.29
C ALA A 60 46.46 -24.65 12.19
N ASN A 61 45.28 -24.01 11.99
CA ASN A 61 44.10 -24.22 12.82
C ASN A 61 43.11 -25.20 12.17
N CYS A 62 42.99 -25.19 10.84
CA CYS A 62 41.97 -25.98 10.10
C CYS A 62 42.56 -27.15 9.29
N GLY A 63 43.87 -27.23 9.16
CA GLY A 63 44.56 -28.24 8.35
C GLY A 63 44.54 -27.91 6.84
N GLU A 64 45.44 -28.56 6.11
CA GLU A 64 45.66 -28.34 4.68
C GLU A 64 44.36 -28.52 3.82
N GLU A 65 43.58 -29.58 4.12
CA GLU A 65 42.35 -29.86 3.34
C GLU A 65 41.29 -28.77 3.46
N SER A 66 40.97 -28.33 4.69
CA SER A 66 40.01 -27.26 4.95
C SER A 66 40.52 -25.92 4.43
N PHE A 67 41.80 -25.65 4.51
CA PHE A 67 42.43 -24.45 3.99
C PHE A 67 42.34 -24.38 2.44
N ALA A 68 42.66 -25.50 1.77
CA ALA A 68 42.55 -25.61 0.31
C ALA A 68 41.08 -25.47 -0.18
N LYS A 69 40.08 -25.89 0.61
CA LYS A 69 38.64 -25.62 0.33
C LYS A 69 38.33 -24.14 0.50
N ALA A 70 38.85 -23.49 1.54
CA ALA A 70 38.64 -22.06 1.80
C ALA A 70 39.21 -21.16 0.68
N GLU A 71 40.35 -21.53 0.08
CA GLU A 71 40.94 -20.81 -1.07
C GLU A 71 40.02 -20.81 -2.33
N LYS A 72 39.19 -21.84 -2.48
CA LYS A 72 38.26 -21.99 -3.62
C LYS A 72 36.96 -21.22 -3.45
N LEU A 73 36.68 -20.69 -2.26
CA LEU A 73 35.43 -20.01 -1.99
C LEU A 73 35.22 -18.79 -2.87
N ARG A 74 34.01 -18.71 -3.43
CA ARG A 74 33.50 -17.58 -4.19
C ARG A 74 32.23 -17.03 -3.53
N SER A 75 31.86 -15.81 -3.93
CA SER A 75 30.60 -15.21 -3.49
C SER A 75 29.42 -16.15 -3.74
N GLU A 76 28.50 -16.19 -2.80
CA GLU A 76 27.27 -16.99 -2.79
C GLU A 76 27.46 -18.52 -2.71
N PHE A 77 28.68 -19.05 -2.54
CA PHE A 77 28.85 -20.45 -2.14
C PHE A 77 28.15 -20.71 -0.82
N VAL A 78 27.49 -21.85 -0.69
CA VAL A 78 26.82 -22.29 0.54
C VAL A 78 27.78 -23.18 1.31
N VAL A 79 28.07 -22.81 2.54
CA VAL A 79 29.07 -23.51 3.36
C VAL A 79 28.54 -23.82 4.76
N ALA A 80 29.07 -24.89 5.34
CA ALA A 80 29.00 -25.18 6.77
C ALA A 80 30.41 -25.10 7.36
N ILE A 81 30.59 -24.31 8.40
CA ILE A 81 31.89 -24.08 9.04
C ILE A 81 31.76 -24.39 10.52
N THR A 82 32.63 -25.27 11.01
CA THR A 82 32.78 -25.56 12.43
C THR A 82 34.07 -24.91 12.93
N GLY A 83 34.00 -24.13 14.00
CA GLY A 83 35.14 -23.41 14.52
C GLY A 83 34.91 -22.89 15.91
N GLU A 84 35.95 -22.32 16.48
CA GLU A 84 35.96 -21.74 17.81
C GLU A 84 35.70 -20.23 17.77
N VAL A 85 34.80 -19.76 18.62
CA VAL A 85 34.53 -18.32 18.75
C VAL A 85 35.69 -17.65 19.45
N ALA A 86 36.23 -16.60 18.85
CA ALA A 86 37.30 -15.80 19.37
C ALA A 86 36.98 -14.31 19.37
N LYS A 87 37.67 -13.53 20.17
CA LYS A 87 37.68 -12.08 20.05
C LYS A 87 38.34 -11.69 18.74
N ARG A 88 37.77 -10.71 18.02
CA ARG A 88 38.34 -10.24 16.76
C ARG A 88 39.79 -9.79 16.94
N GLY A 89 40.70 -10.33 16.11
CA GLY A 89 42.12 -10.02 16.17
C GLY A 89 42.50 -8.63 15.68
N GLY A 90 41.60 -7.98 14.90
CA GLY A 90 41.76 -6.61 14.40
C GLY A 90 40.88 -5.61 15.15
N ALA A 91 40.71 -4.41 14.56
CA ALA A 91 39.79 -3.41 15.08
C ALA A 91 38.33 -3.92 15.03
N VAL A 92 37.53 -3.54 16.03
CA VAL A 92 36.09 -3.82 16.06
C VAL A 92 35.44 -3.20 14.82
N ASN A 93 34.58 -3.96 14.14
CA ASN A 93 33.78 -3.46 13.02
C ASN A 93 32.42 -3.03 13.51
N GLU A 94 32.24 -1.74 13.75
CA GLU A 94 31.00 -1.17 14.28
C GLU A 94 29.79 -1.31 13.31
N ASN A 95 30.04 -1.65 12.03
CA ASN A 95 28.98 -1.87 11.05
C ASN A 95 28.38 -3.28 11.10
N LEU A 96 28.91 -4.17 11.93
CA LEU A 96 28.42 -5.54 12.09
C LEU A 96 27.99 -5.79 13.54
N ALA A 97 26.84 -6.42 13.72
CA ALA A 97 26.37 -6.84 15.04
C ALA A 97 27.35 -7.82 15.73
N THR A 98 28.19 -8.53 14.96
CA THR A 98 29.22 -9.48 15.39
C THR A 98 30.61 -8.91 15.23
N GLY A 99 30.74 -7.59 15.16
CA GLY A 99 32.00 -6.94 14.78
C GLY A 99 33.13 -7.01 15.80
N ASP A 100 32.85 -7.44 17.03
CA ASP A 100 33.80 -7.64 18.14
C ASP A 100 34.35 -9.08 18.23
N ILE A 101 33.73 -10.01 17.47
CA ILE A 101 34.09 -11.43 17.45
C ILE A 101 34.39 -11.95 16.05
N GLU A 102 34.94 -13.13 15.99
CA GLU A 102 35.18 -13.92 14.78
C GLU A 102 35.17 -15.41 15.12
N VAL A 103 35.03 -16.27 14.12
CA VAL A 103 35.16 -17.71 14.28
C VAL A 103 36.45 -18.18 13.64
N ILE A 104 37.32 -18.83 14.43
CA ILE A 104 38.51 -19.52 13.94
C ILE A 104 38.09 -20.89 13.44
N ALA A 105 38.07 -21.06 12.13
CA ALA A 105 37.61 -22.28 11.50
C ALA A 105 38.51 -23.49 11.83
N LYS A 106 37.89 -24.62 12.13
CA LYS A 106 38.52 -25.94 12.32
C LYS A 106 38.16 -26.88 11.16
N ASP A 107 36.97 -26.76 10.59
CA ASP A 107 36.53 -27.57 9.48
C ASP A 107 35.52 -26.81 8.58
N ILE A 108 35.49 -27.15 7.31
CA ILE A 108 34.54 -26.59 6.33
C ILE A 108 34.00 -27.68 5.40
N ARG A 109 32.69 -27.61 5.12
CA ARG A 109 32.07 -28.31 3.98
C ARG A 109 31.47 -27.32 3.01
N ILE A 110 31.74 -27.50 1.71
CA ILE A 110 31.09 -26.75 0.64
C ILE A 110 29.82 -27.49 0.27
N LEU A 111 28.66 -26.95 0.74
CA LEU A 111 27.35 -27.58 0.55
C LEU A 111 26.80 -27.34 -0.87
N ALA A 112 27.12 -26.19 -1.45
CA ALA A 112 26.83 -25.88 -2.84
C ALA A 112 27.80 -24.82 -3.37
N GLU A 113 28.25 -25.02 -4.60
CA GLU A 113 28.94 -24.01 -5.39
C GLU A 113 27.89 -23.08 -6.02
N ALA A 114 28.29 -21.87 -6.40
CA ALA A 114 27.44 -20.90 -7.06
C ALA A 114 28.14 -20.26 -8.25
N ASP A 115 27.37 -19.98 -9.29
CA ASP A 115 27.80 -19.10 -10.37
C ASP A 115 27.85 -17.65 -9.87
N THR A 116 28.58 -16.80 -10.61
CA THR A 116 28.63 -15.37 -10.27
C THR A 116 27.24 -14.75 -10.41
N PRO A 117 26.69 -14.15 -9.32
CA PRO A 117 25.38 -13.52 -9.41
C PRO A 117 25.32 -12.41 -10.45
N PRO A 118 24.16 -12.19 -11.12
CA PRO A 118 24.01 -11.15 -12.13
C PRO A 118 24.07 -9.72 -11.57
N PHE A 119 24.01 -9.58 -10.24
CA PHE A 119 24.19 -8.33 -9.50
C PHE A 119 24.70 -8.60 -8.07
N PRO A 120 25.37 -7.62 -7.44
CA PRO A 120 25.81 -7.73 -6.06
C PRO A 120 24.61 -7.85 -5.09
N ILE A 121 24.75 -8.75 -4.10
CA ILE A 121 23.74 -8.90 -3.03
C ILE A 121 24.16 -8.00 -1.86
N GLU A 122 23.71 -6.77 -1.90
CA GLU A 122 24.04 -5.70 -0.96
C GLU A 122 22.85 -4.76 -0.73
N GLU A 123 22.86 -4.05 0.38
CA GLU A 123 21.84 -3.03 0.68
C GLU A 123 21.90 -1.88 -0.31
N ASN A 124 20.76 -1.22 -0.51
CA ASN A 124 20.63 -0.04 -1.38
C ASN A 124 21.14 -0.28 -2.82
N SER A 125 20.91 -1.46 -3.36
CA SER A 125 21.36 -1.84 -4.71
C SER A 125 20.85 -0.85 -5.77
N LYS A 126 21.77 -0.43 -6.66
CA LYS A 126 21.45 0.41 -7.83
C LYS A 126 21.07 -0.41 -9.07
N THR A 127 20.95 -1.71 -8.93
CA THR A 127 20.53 -2.62 -10.01
C THR A 127 19.10 -2.30 -10.44
N LYS A 128 18.85 -2.26 -11.75
CA LYS A 128 17.52 -2.01 -12.30
C LYS A 128 16.51 -3.03 -11.77
N GLU A 129 15.29 -2.57 -11.52
CA GLU A 129 14.21 -3.36 -10.92
C GLU A 129 13.92 -4.63 -11.72
N ASP A 130 13.83 -4.54 -13.06
CA ASP A 130 13.54 -5.69 -13.92
C ASP A 130 14.55 -6.83 -13.75
N LEU A 131 15.84 -6.52 -13.64
CA LEU A 131 16.87 -7.54 -13.42
C LEU A 131 16.75 -8.16 -12.03
N ARG A 132 16.45 -7.34 -11.02
CA ARG A 132 16.19 -7.82 -9.64
C ARG A 132 14.96 -8.72 -9.57
N LEU A 133 13.87 -8.35 -10.24
CA LEU A 133 12.64 -9.14 -10.29
C LEU A 133 12.79 -10.43 -11.11
N LYS A 134 13.61 -10.43 -12.15
CA LYS A 134 13.95 -11.65 -12.91
C LYS A 134 14.69 -12.67 -12.03
N TYR A 135 15.59 -12.21 -11.17
CA TYR A 135 16.32 -13.04 -10.23
C TYR A 135 15.87 -12.77 -8.79
N ARG A 136 14.55 -12.72 -8.56
CA ARG A 136 13.96 -12.30 -7.28
C ARG A 136 14.45 -13.14 -6.10
N TYR A 137 14.71 -14.41 -6.28
CA TYR A 137 15.28 -15.29 -5.25
C TYR A 137 16.71 -14.88 -4.80
N LEU A 138 17.47 -14.17 -5.65
CA LEU A 138 18.75 -13.55 -5.26
C LEU A 138 18.51 -12.18 -4.60
N ASP A 139 17.61 -11.38 -5.17
CA ASP A 139 17.25 -10.08 -4.62
C ASP A 139 16.72 -10.19 -3.18
N LEU A 140 15.94 -11.24 -2.88
CA LEU A 140 15.45 -11.56 -1.54
C LEU A 140 16.56 -11.95 -0.53
N ARG A 141 17.82 -12.15 -0.96
CA ARG A 141 18.96 -12.32 -0.06
C ARG A 141 19.50 -10.99 0.47
N ARG A 142 19.10 -9.86 -0.12
CA ARG A 142 19.54 -8.53 0.33
C ARG A 142 18.97 -8.22 1.71
N PRO A 143 19.79 -7.67 2.64
CA PRO A 143 19.36 -7.43 4.01
C PRO A 143 18.17 -6.48 4.14
N ASP A 144 18.09 -5.44 3.31
CA ASP A 144 16.99 -4.47 3.25
C ASP A 144 15.66 -5.15 2.90
N LEU A 145 15.61 -5.96 1.83
CA LEU A 145 14.41 -6.72 1.48
C LEU A 145 14.06 -7.81 2.49
N GLN A 146 15.07 -8.51 3.05
CA GLN A 146 14.82 -9.48 4.10
C GLN A 146 14.17 -8.83 5.32
N LYS A 147 14.65 -7.64 5.73
CA LYS A 147 14.08 -6.86 6.82
C LYS A 147 12.59 -6.57 6.57
N ASN A 148 12.23 -6.16 5.34
CA ASN A 148 10.84 -5.87 4.97
C ASN A 148 9.95 -7.11 5.05
N ILE A 149 10.40 -8.25 4.52
CA ILE A 149 9.63 -9.51 4.59
C ILE A 149 9.52 -10.02 6.03
N MET A 150 10.56 -9.90 6.84
CA MET A 150 10.51 -10.25 8.27
C MET A 150 9.58 -9.31 9.03
N MET A 151 9.57 -8.01 8.72
CA MET A 151 8.60 -7.04 9.28
C MET A 151 7.16 -7.45 8.94
N ARG A 152 6.88 -7.79 7.68
CA ARG A 152 5.58 -8.31 7.26
C ARG A 152 5.15 -9.53 8.09
N SER A 153 6.04 -10.49 8.29
CA SER A 153 5.78 -11.66 9.11
C SER A 153 5.49 -11.30 10.57
N LYS A 154 6.23 -10.34 11.14
CA LYS A 154 6.00 -9.84 12.50
C LYS A 154 4.62 -9.17 12.62
N VAL A 155 4.25 -8.32 11.65
CA VAL A 155 2.94 -7.66 11.60
C VAL A 155 1.82 -8.70 11.61
N THR A 156 1.85 -9.70 10.72
CA THR A 156 0.80 -10.73 10.66
C THR A 156 0.70 -11.56 11.93
N THR A 157 1.82 -11.88 12.57
CA THR A 157 1.85 -12.60 13.84
C THR A 157 1.20 -11.78 14.97
N LEU A 158 1.53 -10.48 15.04
CA LEU A 158 0.94 -9.57 16.05
C LEU A 158 -0.56 -9.35 15.81
N VAL A 159 -0.97 -9.22 14.55
CA VAL A 159 -2.41 -9.14 14.19
C VAL A 159 -3.14 -10.37 14.71
N ARG A 160 -2.65 -11.59 14.45
CA ARG A 160 -3.28 -12.82 14.94
C ARG A 160 -3.39 -12.87 16.45
N SER A 161 -2.32 -12.48 17.16
CA SER A 161 -2.34 -12.44 18.63
C SER A 161 -3.36 -11.43 19.14
N PHE A 162 -3.34 -10.21 18.59
CA PHE A 162 -4.28 -9.15 18.98
C PHE A 162 -5.72 -9.56 18.73
N MET A 163 -6.03 -10.07 17.54
CA MET A 163 -7.38 -10.48 17.16
C MET A 163 -7.89 -11.62 18.06
N ALA A 164 -7.04 -12.60 18.38
CA ALA A 164 -7.40 -13.68 19.30
C ALA A 164 -7.69 -13.15 20.71
N ASP A 165 -6.89 -12.21 21.21
CA ASP A 165 -7.09 -11.57 22.54
C ASP A 165 -8.40 -10.76 22.58
N GLU A 166 -8.82 -10.17 21.44
CA GLU A 166 -10.10 -9.44 21.28
C GLU A 166 -11.29 -10.38 20.99
N GLY A 167 -11.11 -11.69 21.01
CA GLY A 167 -12.17 -12.68 20.82
C GLY A 167 -12.58 -12.90 19.36
N PHE A 168 -11.76 -12.52 18.40
CA PHE A 168 -11.98 -12.85 16.99
C PHE A 168 -11.55 -14.28 16.68
N ILE A 169 -12.25 -14.89 15.73
CA ILE A 169 -11.96 -16.23 15.21
C ILE A 169 -11.40 -16.09 13.79
N GLU A 170 -10.21 -16.63 13.54
CA GLU A 170 -9.65 -16.69 12.18
C GLU A 170 -10.36 -17.79 11.39
N ILE A 171 -11.04 -17.42 10.30
CA ILE A 171 -11.80 -18.36 9.47
C ILE A 171 -11.41 -18.15 8.01
N GLU A 172 -10.96 -19.21 7.35
CA GLU A 172 -10.68 -19.19 5.91
C GLU A 172 -11.98 -19.21 5.10
N THR A 173 -12.01 -18.44 4.03
CA THR A 173 -13.11 -18.38 3.06
C THR A 173 -12.66 -18.93 1.72
N PRO A 174 -13.59 -19.40 0.85
CA PRO A 174 -13.23 -19.94 -0.46
C PRO A 174 -12.50 -18.93 -1.35
N THR A 175 -11.56 -19.45 -2.15
CA THR A 175 -10.93 -18.71 -3.26
C THR A 175 -11.55 -19.04 -4.61
N LEU A 176 -12.27 -20.14 -4.74
CA LEU A 176 -13.07 -20.50 -5.91
C LEU A 176 -14.51 -20.09 -5.64
N CYS A 177 -14.90 -18.89 -6.06
CA CYS A 177 -16.18 -18.27 -5.75
C CYS A 177 -17.08 -18.18 -6.98
N LYS A 178 -18.35 -17.79 -6.76
CA LYS A 178 -19.21 -17.28 -7.82
C LYS A 178 -18.76 -15.88 -8.22
N SER A 179 -18.79 -15.55 -9.51
CA SER A 179 -18.50 -14.18 -9.97
C SER A 179 -19.56 -13.21 -9.44
N THR A 180 -19.10 -12.24 -8.69
CA THR A 180 -19.92 -11.15 -8.11
C THR A 180 -19.13 -9.84 -8.21
N PRO A 181 -18.98 -9.27 -9.42
CA PRO A 181 -18.11 -8.12 -9.61
C PRO A 181 -18.59 -6.91 -8.79
N GLU A 182 -17.71 -6.39 -7.95
CA GLU A 182 -17.95 -5.28 -7.01
C GLU A 182 -17.08 -4.05 -7.34
N GLY A 183 -16.86 -3.77 -8.63
CA GLY A 183 -16.06 -2.62 -9.06
C GLY A 183 -14.91 -2.99 -9.99
N ALA A 184 -14.00 -3.89 -9.58
CA ALA A 184 -12.95 -4.42 -10.44
C ALA A 184 -13.46 -5.58 -11.32
N ARG A 185 -12.66 -5.98 -12.32
CA ARG A 185 -12.91 -7.22 -13.05
C ARG A 185 -12.43 -8.42 -12.25
N ASP A 186 -13.17 -9.53 -12.37
CA ASP A 186 -12.81 -10.79 -11.73
C ASP A 186 -11.80 -11.57 -12.59
N TYR A 187 -10.84 -12.25 -11.94
CA TYR A 187 -10.10 -13.32 -12.57
C TYR A 187 -10.96 -14.58 -12.62
N LEU A 188 -11.18 -15.14 -13.81
CA LEU A 188 -12.02 -16.29 -14.04
C LEU A 188 -11.20 -17.58 -14.13
N VAL A 189 -11.68 -18.64 -13.49
CA VAL A 189 -11.10 -19.98 -13.51
C VAL A 189 -12.13 -20.95 -14.10
N PRO A 190 -11.88 -21.57 -15.26
CA PRO A 190 -12.83 -22.47 -15.89
C PRO A 190 -12.99 -23.77 -15.09
N SER A 191 -14.21 -24.29 -15.04
CA SER A 191 -14.52 -25.57 -14.39
C SER A 191 -14.44 -26.73 -15.39
N ARG A 192 -13.58 -27.71 -15.12
CA ARG A 192 -13.54 -28.95 -15.92
C ARG A 192 -14.77 -29.84 -15.72
N ILE A 193 -15.37 -29.79 -14.53
CA ILE A 193 -16.50 -30.67 -14.17
C ILE A 193 -17.84 -30.07 -14.66
N HIS A 194 -17.91 -28.75 -14.77
CA HIS A 194 -19.08 -28.03 -15.26
C HIS A 194 -18.70 -27.26 -16.54
N PRO A 195 -18.76 -27.88 -17.72
CA PRO A 195 -18.34 -27.24 -18.97
C PRO A 195 -19.13 -25.96 -19.25
N GLY A 196 -18.41 -24.88 -19.58
CA GLY A 196 -19.00 -23.56 -19.82
C GLY A 196 -19.26 -22.74 -18.56
N GLU A 197 -19.01 -23.28 -17.37
CA GLU A 197 -19.11 -22.55 -16.11
C GLU A 197 -17.72 -22.18 -15.56
N PHE A 198 -17.66 -21.06 -14.82
CA PHE A 198 -16.42 -20.52 -14.29
C PHE A 198 -16.54 -20.21 -12.80
N TYR A 199 -15.48 -20.47 -12.07
CA TYR A 199 -15.24 -19.84 -10.79
C TYR A 199 -14.62 -18.46 -11.00
N ALA A 200 -14.80 -17.57 -10.06
CA ALA A 200 -14.06 -16.31 -9.96
C ALA A 200 -13.16 -16.31 -8.73
N LEU A 201 -11.97 -15.73 -8.84
CA LEU A 201 -11.13 -15.46 -7.68
C LEU A 201 -11.67 -14.24 -6.92
N PRO A 202 -11.75 -14.27 -5.57
CA PRO A 202 -12.46 -13.25 -4.79
C PRO A 202 -11.70 -11.93 -4.79
N GLN A 203 -12.41 -10.83 -4.99
CA GLN A 203 -11.87 -9.48 -4.82
C GLN A 203 -11.68 -9.11 -3.36
N SER A 204 -12.52 -9.70 -2.49
CA SER A 204 -12.46 -9.65 -1.04
C SER A 204 -13.35 -10.75 -0.44
N PRO A 205 -13.24 -11.10 0.84
CA PRO A 205 -14.15 -12.03 1.52
C PRO A 205 -15.53 -11.44 1.84
N GLN A 206 -15.93 -10.31 1.26
CA GLN A 206 -17.08 -9.49 1.68
C GLN A 206 -18.38 -10.30 1.92
N ILE A 207 -18.75 -11.13 0.97
CA ILE A 207 -20.00 -11.89 1.07
C ILE A 207 -19.90 -12.98 2.15
N TYR A 208 -18.79 -13.68 2.18
CA TYR A 208 -18.58 -14.78 3.13
C TYR A 208 -18.48 -14.29 4.58
N LYS A 209 -17.84 -13.16 4.84
CA LYS A 209 -17.79 -12.62 6.21
C LYS A 209 -19.16 -12.18 6.73
N GLN A 210 -20.03 -11.66 5.87
CA GLN A 210 -21.42 -11.37 6.23
C GLN A 210 -22.20 -12.66 6.52
N LEU A 211 -22.00 -13.73 5.74
CA LEU A 211 -22.57 -15.04 6.01
C LEU A 211 -22.09 -15.63 7.36
N LEU A 212 -20.83 -15.38 7.74
CA LEU A 212 -20.29 -15.79 9.04
C LEU A 212 -20.98 -15.04 10.20
N MET A 213 -21.37 -13.78 10.01
CA MET A 213 -22.19 -13.05 10.99
C MET A 213 -23.57 -13.68 11.10
N CYS A 214 -24.23 -14.03 9.99
CA CYS A 214 -25.49 -14.80 9.99
C CYS A 214 -25.34 -16.16 10.68
N SER A 215 -24.13 -16.73 10.66
CA SER A 215 -23.81 -18.01 11.28
C SER A 215 -23.49 -17.92 12.78
N GLY A 216 -23.49 -16.71 13.36
CA GLY A 216 -23.33 -16.50 14.81
C GLY A 216 -21.88 -16.52 15.31
N TYR A 217 -20.90 -16.25 14.44
CA TYR A 217 -19.48 -16.19 14.86
C TYR A 217 -19.08 -14.89 15.55
N ASP A 218 -19.94 -13.90 15.62
CA ASP A 218 -19.78 -12.59 16.27
C ASP A 218 -18.58 -11.76 15.82
N ARG A 219 -17.37 -12.31 15.85
CA ARG A 219 -16.12 -11.64 15.48
C ARG A 219 -15.27 -12.54 14.61
N TYR A 220 -15.16 -12.19 13.35
CA TYR A 220 -14.36 -12.88 12.35
C TYR A 220 -13.17 -12.03 11.93
N PHE A 221 -12.04 -12.67 11.64
CA PHE A 221 -10.96 -12.07 10.86
C PHE A 221 -10.27 -13.11 9.96
N GLN A 222 -9.54 -12.61 8.96
CA GLN A 222 -8.72 -13.44 8.08
C GLN A 222 -7.56 -12.61 7.52
N ILE A 223 -6.38 -13.21 7.40
CA ILE A 223 -5.31 -12.69 6.54
C ILE A 223 -5.60 -13.21 5.13
N ALA A 224 -6.44 -12.48 4.39
CA ALA A 224 -7.05 -12.94 3.16
C ALA A 224 -6.23 -12.60 1.91
N ARG A 225 -6.10 -13.56 0.99
CA ARG A 225 -5.59 -13.30 -0.35
C ARG A 225 -6.73 -12.83 -1.25
N CYS A 226 -6.53 -11.66 -1.89
CA CYS A 226 -7.51 -11.00 -2.75
C CYS A 226 -6.95 -10.81 -4.16
N TYR A 227 -7.84 -10.73 -5.16
CA TYR A 227 -7.50 -10.70 -6.57
C TYR A 227 -8.33 -9.65 -7.30
N ARG A 228 -7.69 -8.76 -8.06
CA ARG A 228 -8.38 -7.74 -8.86
C ARG A 228 -7.67 -7.56 -10.19
N ASP A 229 -8.40 -7.69 -11.29
CA ASP A 229 -7.90 -7.40 -12.64
C ASP A 229 -8.08 -5.91 -12.95
N GLU A 230 -7.10 -5.12 -12.52
CA GLU A 230 -7.06 -3.66 -12.66
C GLU A 230 -5.70 -3.20 -13.18
N ASP A 231 -5.64 -1.97 -13.66
CA ASP A 231 -4.38 -1.32 -14.03
C ASP A 231 -3.46 -1.16 -12.82
N LEU A 232 -2.23 -1.62 -12.95
CA LEU A 232 -1.27 -1.62 -11.85
C LEU A 232 -0.59 -0.27 -11.67
N ARG A 233 -0.37 0.08 -10.39
CA ARG A 233 0.37 1.25 -9.92
C ARG A 233 1.42 0.82 -8.90
N ALA A 234 2.19 1.76 -8.36
CA ALA A 234 3.19 1.48 -7.33
C ALA A 234 2.61 0.83 -6.06
N ASP A 235 1.34 1.11 -5.76
CA ASP A 235 0.58 0.63 -4.61
C ASP A 235 -0.53 -0.37 -4.95
N ARG A 236 -0.51 -0.96 -6.17
CA ARG A 236 -1.49 -1.96 -6.64
C ARG A 236 -0.82 -3.18 -7.24
N GLN A 237 -1.35 -4.35 -6.90
CA GLN A 237 -0.99 -5.65 -7.46
C GLN A 237 -2.25 -6.41 -7.85
N PRO A 238 -2.21 -7.30 -8.88
CA PRO A 238 -3.37 -8.09 -9.29
C PRO A 238 -3.79 -9.11 -8.21
N GLU A 239 -2.87 -9.45 -7.35
CA GLU A 239 -3.06 -10.27 -6.15
C GLU A 239 -2.39 -9.60 -4.95
N PHE A 240 -3.14 -9.41 -3.87
CA PHE A 240 -2.69 -8.68 -2.67
C PHE A 240 -3.27 -9.31 -1.41
N THR A 241 -2.85 -8.85 -0.25
CA THR A 241 -3.30 -9.40 1.03
C THR A 241 -4.02 -8.36 1.85
N GLN A 242 -5.16 -8.75 2.41
CA GLN A 242 -5.92 -7.94 3.37
C GLN A 242 -5.86 -8.56 4.78
N ILE A 243 -5.85 -7.69 5.81
CA ILE A 243 -6.32 -8.04 7.13
C ILE A 243 -7.80 -7.70 7.12
N ASP A 244 -8.64 -8.70 6.97
CA ASP A 244 -10.09 -8.55 6.83
C ASP A 244 -10.79 -8.93 8.13
N MET A 245 -11.81 -8.16 8.54
CA MET A 245 -12.57 -8.42 9.76
C MET A 245 -14.02 -8.03 9.64
N GLU A 246 -14.87 -8.70 10.44
CA GLU A 246 -16.29 -8.39 10.57
C GLU A 246 -16.75 -8.67 12.01
N LEU A 247 -17.64 -7.81 12.54
CA LEU A 247 -18.16 -7.86 13.91
C LEU A 247 -19.68 -7.75 13.88
N SER A 248 -20.35 -8.54 14.73
CA SER A 248 -21.80 -8.44 14.96
C SER A 248 -22.12 -7.54 16.14
N PHE A 249 -23.33 -6.96 16.15
CA PHE A 249 -23.89 -6.14 17.22
C PHE A 249 -23.06 -4.88 17.53
N VAL A 250 -22.54 -4.23 16.49
CA VAL A 250 -21.66 -3.06 16.55
C VAL A 250 -22.12 -1.95 15.62
N ASP A 251 -21.68 -0.72 15.91
CA ASP A 251 -21.78 0.44 15.03
C ASP A 251 -20.37 1.00 14.73
N VAL A 252 -20.28 2.13 14.05
CA VAL A 252 -19.06 2.78 13.58
C VAL A 252 -18.00 2.91 14.69
N ASP A 253 -18.40 3.41 15.87
CA ASP A 253 -17.46 3.70 16.96
C ASP A 253 -16.82 2.44 17.53
N ASP A 254 -17.55 1.32 17.58
CA ASP A 254 -17.03 0.05 18.08
C ASP A 254 -15.92 -0.50 17.16
N VAL A 255 -16.11 -0.39 15.84
CA VAL A 255 -15.13 -0.82 14.86
C VAL A 255 -13.88 0.08 14.92
N ILE A 256 -14.08 1.40 15.02
CA ILE A 256 -12.98 2.36 15.13
C ILE A 256 -12.14 2.08 16.37
N ASP A 257 -12.76 1.87 17.54
CA ASP A 257 -12.05 1.62 18.80
C ASP A 257 -11.12 0.39 18.72
N VAL A 258 -11.64 -0.74 18.24
CA VAL A 258 -10.83 -1.95 18.07
C VAL A 258 -9.64 -1.70 17.15
N ASN A 259 -9.87 -0.98 16.05
CA ASN A 259 -8.84 -0.72 15.05
C ASN A 259 -7.79 0.31 15.50
N GLU A 260 -8.18 1.31 16.29
CA GLU A 260 -7.23 2.24 16.93
C GLU A 260 -6.27 1.50 17.87
N ARG A 261 -6.81 0.57 18.70
CA ARG A 261 -5.97 -0.24 19.60
C ARG A 261 -5.05 -1.20 18.82
N LEU A 262 -5.52 -1.78 17.71
CA LEU A 262 -4.70 -2.60 16.82
C LEU A 262 -3.54 -1.78 16.23
N LEU A 263 -3.83 -0.63 15.65
CA LEU A 263 -2.81 0.24 15.04
C LEU A 263 -1.78 0.71 16.07
N ALA A 264 -2.23 1.14 17.26
CA ALA A 264 -1.33 1.55 18.34
C ALA A 264 -0.37 0.42 18.74
N LYS A 265 -0.88 -0.82 18.88
CA LYS A 265 -0.06 -1.99 19.20
C LYS A 265 0.94 -2.31 18.07
N LEU A 266 0.48 -2.33 16.83
CA LEU A 266 1.33 -2.65 15.67
C LEU A 266 2.48 -1.65 15.52
N PHE A 267 2.19 -0.35 15.53
CA PHE A 267 3.20 0.69 15.37
C PHE A 267 4.20 0.70 16.52
N LYS A 268 3.72 0.51 17.75
CA LYS A 268 4.60 0.45 18.93
C LYS A 268 5.52 -0.76 18.88
N GLU A 269 4.99 -1.96 18.64
CA GLU A 269 5.78 -3.20 18.74
C GLU A 269 6.64 -3.48 17.51
N VAL A 270 6.25 -3.00 16.31
CA VAL A 270 7.01 -3.26 15.08
C VAL A 270 8.10 -2.23 14.84
N ILE A 271 7.76 -0.94 14.95
CA ILE A 271 8.67 0.17 14.61
C ILE A 271 8.92 1.16 15.75
N GLY A 272 8.38 0.92 16.95
CA GLY A 272 8.64 1.74 18.14
C GLY A 272 7.94 3.09 18.17
N VAL A 273 6.92 3.30 17.32
CA VAL A 273 6.17 4.56 17.21
C VAL A 273 4.92 4.53 18.08
N ASP A 274 4.72 5.55 18.90
CA ASP A 274 3.50 5.74 19.69
C ASP A 274 2.43 6.47 18.87
N VAL A 275 1.31 5.80 18.58
CA VAL A 275 0.14 6.38 17.92
C VAL A 275 -0.71 7.09 18.97
N GLN A 276 -0.99 8.37 18.75
CA GLN A 276 -1.86 9.15 19.64
C GLN A 276 -3.32 8.72 19.47
N LEU A 277 -3.97 8.35 20.56
CA LEU A 277 -5.39 7.97 20.59
C LEU A 277 -6.21 8.99 21.40
N PRO A 278 -7.47 9.25 21.04
CA PRO A 278 -8.13 8.77 19.81
C PRO A 278 -7.54 9.40 18.55
N ILE A 279 -7.58 8.67 17.42
CA ILE A 279 -7.18 9.20 16.12
C ILE A 279 -8.18 10.27 15.68
N GLN A 280 -7.67 11.36 15.10
CA GLN A 280 -8.50 12.44 14.56
C GLN A 280 -9.51 11.90 13.54
N ARG A 281 -10.76 12.38 13.62
CA ARG A 281 -11.82 12.10 12.65
C ARG A 281 -12.12 13.34 11.81
N MET A 282 -12.46 13.13 10.56
CA MET A 282 -12.83 14.15 9.59
C MET A 282 -13.92 13.59 8.68
N THR A 283 -14.94 14.39 8.36
CA THR A 283 -15.93 13.96 7.37
C THR A 283 -15.34 13.99 5.96
N TYR A 284 -15.86 13.17 5.04
CA TYR A 284 -15.51 13.20 3.62
C TYR A 284 -15.61 14.62 3.05
N LYS A 285 -16.71 15.32 3.37
CA LYS A 285 -16.93 16.68 2.92
C LYS A 285 -15.81 17.61 3.39
N GLU A 286 -15.45 17.54 4.67
CA GLU A 286 -14.38 18.35 5.24
C GLU A 286 -13.01 18.02 4.60
N ALA A 287 -12.73 16.74 4.38
CA ALA A 287 -11.50 16.31 3.73
C ALA A 287 -11.37 16.86 2.30
N MET A 288 -12.44 16.80 1.52
CA MET A 288 -12.49 17.37 0.17
C MET A 288 -12.36 18.90 0.18
N GLU A 289 -13.06 19.58 1.06
CA GLU A 289 -13.03 21.05 1.15
C GLU A 289 -11.67 21.60 1.58
N ARG A 290 -10.98 20.91 2.52
CA ARG A 290 -9.69 21.38 3.08
C ARG A 290 -8.48 20.85 2.31
N PHE A 291 -8.54 19.65 1.76
CA PHE A 291 -7.37 18.98 1.19
C PHE A 291 -7.54 18.56 -0.28
N GLY A 292 -8.74 18.65 -0.82
CA GLY A 292 -9.05 18.22 -2.19
C GLY A 292 -8.91 16.70 -2.40
N SER A 293 -9.01 15.91 -1.31
CA SER A 293 -8.83 14.46 -1.35
C SER A 293 -9.53 13.79 -0.17
N ASP A 294 -10.08 12.61 -0.41
CA ASP A 294 -10.61 11.69 0.60
C ASP A 294 -9.50 10.96 1.42
N LYS A 295 -8.26 11.14 1.05
CA LYS A 295 -7.07 10.60 1.72
C LYS A 295 -6.01 11.71 1.93
N PRO A 296 -6.29 12.67 2.83
CA PRO A 296 -5.42 13.81 3.05
C PRO A 296 -4.10 13.41 3.71
N ASP A 297 -3.01 14.02 3.25
CA ASP A 297 -1.73 13.97 3.94
C ASP A 297 -1.67 15.12 4.95
N LEU A 298 -1.60 14.77 6.23
CA LEU A 298 -1.61 15.72 7.34
C LEU A 298 -0.21 16.05 7.90
N ARG A 299 0.86 15.61 7.24
CA ARG A 299 2.25 15.93 7.65
C ARG A 299 2.63 17.37 7.44
N PHE A 300 1.85 18.11 6.65
CA PHE A 300 2.07 19.52 6.35
C PHE A 300 0.73 20.25 6.19
N GLY A 301 0.75 21.57 6.28
CA GLY A 301 -0.41 22.43 6.08
C GLY A 301 -0.82 22.57 4.60
N MET A 302 -0.91 23.80 4.10
CA MET A 302 -1.29 24.15 2.72
C MET A 302 -2.71 23.67 2.38
N GLU A 303 -3.66 23.96 3.29
CA GLU A 303 -5.07 23.64 3.08
C GLU A 303 -5.67 24.47 1.94
N LEU A 304 -6.69 23.92 1.27
CA LEU A 304 -7.47 24.65 0.28
C LEU A 304 -8.32 25.73 0.97
N CYS A 305 -8.31 26.92 0.41
CA CYS A 305 -9.14 28.02 0.87
C CYS A 305 -10.17 28.36 -0.20
N ASP A 306 -11.46 28.39 0.16
CA ASP A 306 -12.52 28.88 -0.71
C ASP A 306 -12.50 30.41 -0.75
N VAL A 307 -12.30 30.95 -1.94
CA VAL A 307 -12.26 32.39 -2.20
C VAL A 307 -13.36 32.86 -3.14
N THR A 308 -14.32 31.97 -3.45
CA THR A 308 -15.42 32.21 -4.38
C THR A 308 -16.16 33.51 -4.08
N ASP A 309 -16.49 33.74 -2.79
CA ASP A 309 -17.19 34.95 -2.35
C ASP A 309 -16.38 36.23 -2.52
N VAL A 310 -15.05 36.16 -2.40
CA VAL A 310 -14.14 37.32 -2.51
C VAL A 310 -14.00 37.75 -3.97
N VAL A 311 -14.01 36.78 -4.91
CA VAL A 311 -13.74 37.06 -6.33
C VAL A 311 -14.98 37.05 -7.22
N LYS A 312 -16.18 36.93 -6.65
CA LYS A 312 -17.44 36.81 -7.44
C LYS A 312 -17.72 38.03 -8.32
N ASP A 313 -17.31 39.22 -7.90
CA ASP A 313 -17.59 40.46 -8.58
C ASP A 313 -16.40 40.97 -9.43
N CYS A 314 -15.28 40.22 -9.48
CA CYS A 314 -14.08 40.58 -10.23
C CYS A 314 -14.30 40.52 -11.77
N GLU A 315 -13.45 41.24 -12.51
CA GLU A 315 -13.51 41.25 -13.98
C GLU A 315 -12.72 40.08 -14.63
N PHE A 316 -12.10 39.23 -13.84
CA PHE A 316 -11.33 38.07 -14.38
C PHE A 316 -12.28 36.99 -14.90
N VAL A 317 -12.40 36.92 -16.22
CA VAL A 317 -13.38 36.06 -16.93
C VAL A 317 -13.31 34.58 -16.51
N VAL A 318 -12.11 34.08 -16.17
CA VAL A 318 -11.94 32.66 -15.76
C VAL A 318 -12.68 32.38 -14.45
N PHE A 319 -12.56 33.27 -13.45
CA PHE A 319 -13.24 33.14 -12.17
C PHE A 319 -14.75 33.31 -12.34
N LYS A 320 -15.13 34.36 -13.07
CA LYS A 320 -16.52 34.67 -13.32
C LYS A 320 -17.27 33.51 -14.00
N ASN A 321 -16.71 32.98 -15.08
CA ASN A 321 -17.32 31.85 -15.80
C ASN A 321 -17.45 30.59 -14.94
N ALA A 322 -16.46 30.31 -14.09
CA ALA A 322 -16.52 29.17 -13.17
C ALA A 322 -17.66 29.31 -12.16
N ILE A 323 -17.81 30.51 -11.58
CA ILE A 323 -18.85 30.82 -10.60
C ILE A 323 -20.25 30.81 -11.25
N GLU A 324 -20.40 31.43 -12.42
CA GLU A 324 -21.67 31.44 -13.18
C GLU A 324 -22.11 30.02 -13.60
N ALA A 325 -21.16 29.11 -13.81
CA ALA A 325 -21.44 27.71 -14.09
C ALA A 325 -21.73 26.85 -12.83
N GLY A 326 -21.83 27.48 -11.65
CA GLY A 326 -22.05 26.78 -10.38
C GLY A 326 -20.84 26.06 -9.81
N GLY A 327 -19.64 26.39 -10.29
CA GLY A 327 -18.37 25.89 -9.77
C GLY A 327 -17.83 26.75 -8.60
N SER A 328 -16.54 26.56 -8.27
CA SER A 328 -15.88 27.30 -7.20
C SER A 328 -14.51 27.83 -7.62
N VAL A 329 -14.03 28.83 -6.90
CA VAL A 329 -12.66 29.32 -6.97
C VAL A 329 -12.00 29.04 -5.61
N ARG A 330 -10.97 28.23 -5.63
CA ARG A 330 -10.20 27.90 -4.44
C ARG A 330 -8.71 28.11 -4.66
N GLY A 331 -7.99 28.31 -3.59
CA GLY A 331 -6.53 28.48 -3.65
C GLY A 331 -5.81 27.71 -2.56
N ILE A 332 -4.49 27.59 -2.74
CA ILE A 332 -3.54 27.11 -1.74
C ILE A 332 -2.44 28.15 -1.55
N ASN A 333 -1.92 28.26 -0.33
CA ASN A 333 -0.79 29.11 0.01
C ASN A 333 0.49 28.25 0.13
N ALA A 334 1.39 28.38 -0.82
CA ALA A 334 2.73 27.79 -0.75
C ALA A 334 3.66 28.78 -0.01
N GLU A 335 3.69 28.66 1.33
CA GLU A 335 4.46 29.53 2.21
C GLU A 335 5.96 29.53 1.85
N GLY A 336 6.57 30.73 1.81
CA GLY A 336 7.98 30.90 1.49
C GLY A 336 8.35 30.70 0.03
N GLN A 337 7.39 30.54 -0.90
CA GLN A 337 7.64 30.28 -2.33
C GLN A 337 7.43 31.52 -3.24
N GLY A 338 7.27 32.69 -2.68
CA GLY A 338 7.05 33.94 -3.43
C GLY A 338 8.17 34.35 -4.40
N ALA A 339 9.38 33.87 -4.17
CA ALA A 339 10.53 34.02 -5.06
C ALA A 339 10.67 32.93 -6.12
N MET A 340 9.68 32.01 -6.27
CA MET A 340 9.74 30.92 -7.22
C MET A 340 9.96 31.43 -8.65
N PRO A 341 10.98 30.90 -9.39
CA PRO A 341 11.24 31.32 -10.76
C PRO A 341 10.05 31.01 -11.68
N ARG A 342 9.79 31.89 -12.65
CA ARG A 342 8.70 31.79 -13.62
C ARG A 342 8.63 30.38 -14.27
N LYS A 343 9.77 29.82 -14.67
CA LYS A 343 9.83 28.47 -15.26
C LYS A 343 9.27 27.38 -14.35
N LYS A 344 9.48 27.49 -13.03
CA LYS A 344 8.91 26.55 -12.05
C LYS A 344 7.42 26.73 -11.89
N ILE A 345 6.93 27.99 -11.86
CA ILE A 345 5.50 28.29 -11.83
C ILE A 345 4.82 27.73 -13.09
N ASP A 346 5.42 27.93 -14.28
CA ASP A 346 4.89 27.37 -15.52
C ASP A 346 4.85 25.84 -15.51
N ALA A 347 5.82 25.17 -14.87
CA ALA A 347 5.78 23.73 -14.66
C ALA A 347 4.62 23.29 -13.74
N LEU A 348 4.27 24.06 -12.70
CA LEU A 348 3.09 23.81 -11.86
C LEU A 348 1.79 24.01 -12.65
N VAL A 349 1.75 24.99 -13.56
CA VAL A 349 0.61 25.20 -14.48
C VAL A 349 0.42 23.97 -15.39
N ASP A 350 1.51 23.46 -15.97
CA ASP A 350 1.45 22.29 -16.83
C ASP A 350 1.09 21.02 -16.05
N PHE A 351 1.58 20.88 -14.81
CA PHE A 351 1.15 19.84 -13.89
C PHE A 351 -0.37 19.89 -13.64
N ALA A 352 -0.91 21.07 -13.31
CA ALA A 352 -2.35 21.27 -13.10
C ALA A 352 -3.18 20.93 -14.35
N LYS A 353 -2.69 21.25 -15.55
CA LYS A 353 -3.34 20.86 -16.82
C LYS A 353 -3.39 19.33 -17.00
N GLY A 354 -2.38 18.60 -16.53
CA GLY A 354 -2.37 17.14 -16.52
C GLY A 354 -3.53 16.53 -15.71
N TYR A 355 -4.09 17.29 -14.76
CA TYR A 355 -5.28 16.94 -13.97
C TYR A 355 -6.58 17.53 -14.56
N GLY A 356 -6.54 18.13 -15.75
CA GLY A 356 -7.71 18.65 -16.46
C GLY A 356 -7.98 20.14 -16.24
N ALA A 357 -7.13 20.87 -15.49
CA ALA A 357 -7.28 22.31 -15.36
C ALA A 357 -7.02 23.02 -16.69
N LYS A 358 -7.80 24.08 -17.00
CA LYS A 358 -7.57 24.94 -18.17
C LYS A 358 -6.36 25.85 -17.97
N GLY A 359 -5.97 26.10 -16.73
CA GLY A 359 -4.85 26.93 -16.31
C GLY A 359 -4.79 27.04 -14.80
N LEU A 360 -3.77 27.76 -14.31
CA LEU A 360 -3.58 28.03 -12.89
C LEU A 360 -3.29 29.54 -12.73
N ALA A 361 -4.10 30.22 -11.93
CA ALA A 361 -3.86 31.62 -11.59
C ALA A 361 -2.94 31.69 -10.37
N TYR A 362 -2.13 32.75 -10.26
CA TYR A 362 -1.20 32.90 -9.13
C TYR A 362 -0.97 34.34 -8.71
N ILE A 363 -0.58 34.52 -7.43
CA ILE A 363 -0.01 35.73 -6.86
C ILE A 363 1.30 35.35 -6.16
N ALA A 364 2.41 35.90 -6.61
CA ALA A 364 3.69 35.81 -5.90
C ALA A 364 3.89 37.09 -5.08
N ILE A 365 4.02 36.95 -3.77
CA ILE A 365 4.28 38.05 -2.84
C ILE A 365 5.77 38.02 -2.53
N HIS A 366 6.51 39.02 -2.99
CA HIS A 366 7.94 39.12 -2.72
C HIS A 366 8.23 39.53 -1.29
N GLU A 367 9.45 39.35 -0.79
CA GLU A 367 9.88 39.70 0.57
C GLU A 367 9.70 41.20 0.91
N ASP A 368 9.76 42.08 -0.09
CA ASP A 368 9.52 43.51 0.04
C ASP A 368 8.03 43.87 0.03
N GLY A 369 7.13 42.90 -0.03
CA GLY A 369 5.68 43.07 -0.09
C GLY A 369 5.14 43.37 -1.49
N THR A 370 5.99 43.50 -2.51
CA THR A 370 5.51 43.67 -3.89
C THR A 370 4.85 42.39 -4.42
N MET A 371 3.76 42.56 -5.16
CA MET A 371 2.98 41.43 -5.69
C MET A 371 3.13 41.32 -7.19
N LYS A 372 3.35 40.09 -7.67
CA LYS A 372 3.30 39.74 -9.08
C LYS A 372 2.19 38.72 -9.30
N SER A 373 1.23 39.05 -10.14
CA SER A 373 0.07 38.17 -10.38
C SER A 373 -0.17 37.97 -11.87
N SER A 374 -0.73 36.82 -12.22
CA SER A 374 -1.17 36.50 -13.58
C SER A 374 -2.47 37.22 -13.98
N PHE A 375 -3.23 37.76 -13.02
CA PHE A 375 -4.56 38.33 -13.24
C PHE A 375 -4.81 39.67 -12.56
N ALA A 376 -3.81 40.30 -11.92
CA ALA A 376 -3.95 41.57 -11.19
C ALA A 376 -4.65 42.66 -12.00
N LYS A 377 -4.42 42.74 -13.31
CA LYS A 377 -5.03 43.76 -14.18
C LYS A 377 -6.56 43.67 -14.32
N PHE A 378 -7.15 42.58 -13.83
CA PHE A 378 -8.60 42.30 -13.85
C PHE A 378 -9.22 42.38 -12.44
N MET A 379 -8.46 42.84 -11.45
CA MET A 379 -8.88 42.97 -10.07
C MET A 379 -8.67 44.43 -9.60
N LYS A 380 -9.53 44.90 -8.72
CA LYS A 380 -9.29 46.12 -7.99
C LYS A 380 -8.29 45.88 -6.86
N ASP A 381 -7.58 46.94 -6.43
CA ASP A 381 -6.60 46.83 -5.34
C ASP A 381 -7.24 46.28 -4.04
N GLU A 382 -8.46 46.70 -3.73
CA GLU A 382 -9.22 46.22 -2.56
C GLU A 382 -9.58 44.75 -2.66
N GLU A 383 -9.95 44.24 -3.85
CA GLU A 383 -10.25 42.81 -4.11
C GLU A 383 -8.98 41.96 -4.01
N MET A 384 -7.85 42.46 -4.54
CA MET A 384 -6.55 41.82 -4.42
C MET A 384 -6.11 41.71 -2.96
N GLN A 385 -6.28 42.78 -2.19
CA GLN A 385 -5.92 42.78 -0.77
C GLN A 385 -6.82 41.80 0.03
N ALA A 386 -8.11 41.86 -0.19
CA ALA A 386 -9.07 40.91 0.44
C ALA A 386 -8.76 39.43 0.10
N LEU A 387 -8.34 39.17 -1.15
CA LEU A 387 -7.95 37.85 -1.58
C LEU A 387 -6.68 37.34 -0.87
N VAL A 388 -5.64 38.20 -0.79
CA VAL A 388 -4.40 37.89 -0.06
C VAL A 388 -4.67 37.69 1.43
N GLU A 389 -5.50 38.52 2.05
CA GLU A 389 -5.88 38.41 3.46
C GLU A 389 -6.66 37.09 3.70
N LYS A 390 -7.64 36.76 2.85
CA LYS A 390 -8.40 35.53 2.94
C LYS A 390 -7.53 34.27 2.84
N MET A 391 -6.45 34.33 2.04
CA MET A 391 -5.46 33.30 1.87
C MET A 391 -4.38 33.27 2.96
N ASN A 392 -4.43 34.17 3.96
CA ASN A 392 -3.36 34.38 4.93
C ASN A 392 -1.98 34.61 4.28
N GLY A 393 -1.97 35.24 3.10
CA GLY A 393 -0.74 35.46 2.32
C GLY A 393 0.16 36.50 2.99
N LYS A 394 1.45 36.22 3.08
CA LYS A 394 2.49 37.03 3.68
C LYS A 394 3.59 37.35 2.67
N PRO A 395 4.43 38.36 2.91
CA PRO A 395 5.66 38.53 2.14
C PRO A 395 6.47 37.23 2.11
N GLY A 396 6.89 36.83 0.92
CA GLY A 396 7.58 35.56 0.67
C GLY A 396 6.69 34.42 0.20
N ASP A 397 5.36 34.54 0.14
CA ASP A 397 4.43 33.46 -0.20
C ASP A 397 4.03 33.44 -1.69
N LEU A 398 3.68 32.25 -2.17
CA LEU A 398 3.08 32.01 -3.49
C LEU A 398 1.67 31.47 -3.33
N LEU A 399 0.68 32.26 -3.75
CA LEU A 399 -0.73 31.85 -3.76
C LEU A 399 -1.09 31.30 -5.14
N LEU A 400 -1.71 30.14 -5.18
CA LEU A 400 -2.09 29.42 -6.41
C LEU A 400 -3.60 29.18 -6.39
N PHE A 401 -4.29 29.43 -7.52
CA PHE A 401 -5.75 29.35 -7.60
C PHE A 401 -6.20 28.50 -8.79
N ALA A 402 -7.22 27.66 -8.57
CA ALA A 402 -7.95 26.96 -9.59
C ALA A 402 -9.43 27.35 -9.57
N ALA A 403 -10.07 27.38 -10.75
CA ALA A 403 -11.45 27.77 -10.93
C ALA A 403 -12.12 26.89 -12.00
N ASP A 404 -13.08 26.09 -11.59
CA ASP A 404 -13.91 25.23 -12.46
C ASP A 404 -15.01 24.57 -11.61
N LYS A 405 -15.63 23.47 -12.08
CA LYS A 405 -16.49 22.59 -11.26
C LYS A 405 -15.74 22.18 -9.99
N SER A 406 -16.41 22.17 -8.85
CA SER A 406 -15.75 21.95 -7.54
C SER A 406 -14.94 20.66 -7.48
N LYS A 407 -15.43 19.56 -8.07
CA LYS A 407 -14.68 18.27 -8.13
C LYS A 407 -13.31 18.45 -8.82
N LEU A 408 -13.29 19.10 -10.00
CA LEU A 408 -12.03 19.34 -10.72
C LEU A 408 -11.07 20.26 -9.91
N VAL A 409 -11.62 21.29 -9.24
CA VAL A 409 -10.81 22.17 -8.38
C VAL A 409 -10.17 21.40 -7.24
N TYR A 410 -10.91 20.48 -6.61
CA TYR A 410 -10.37 19.60 -5.56
C TYR A 410 -9.25 18.71 -6.09
N ASP A 411 -9.48 18.00 -7.19
CA ASP A 411 -8.51 17.09 -7.81
C ASP A 411 -7.20 17.83 -8.17
N VAL A 412 -7.31 19.02 -8.78
CA VAL A 412 -6.18 19.84 -9.19
C VAL A 412 -5.39 20.36 -7.99
N LEU A 413 -6.06 20.99 -7.02
CA LEU A 413 -5.37 21.61 -5.89
C LEU A 413 -4.86 20.56 -4.90
N GLY A 414 -5.58 19.46 -4.70
CA GLY A 414 -5.14 18.34 -3.88
C GLY A 414 -3.86 17.69 -4.42
N ALA A 415 -3.78 17.48 -5.74
CA ALA A 415 -2.57 16.97 -6.39
C ALA A 415 -1.42 18.00 -6.34
N LEU A 416 -1.72 19.28 -6.63
CA LEU A 416 -0.73 20.36 -6.63
C LEU A 416 -0.12 20.59 -5.24
N ARG A 417 -0.91 20.49 -4.20
CA ARG A 417 -0.50 20.52 -2.81
C ARG A 417 0.56 19.45 -2.49
N LEU A 418 0.34 18.23 -2.91
CA LEU A 418 1.28 17.11 -2.73
C LEU A 418 2.55 17.29 -3.55
N GLU A 419 2.44 17.77 -4.80
CA GLU A 419 3.59 18.03 -5.67
C GLU A 419 4.51 19.09 -5.07
N ILE A 420 3.95 20.19 -4.58
CA ILE A 420 4.73 21.24 -3.93
C ILE A 420 5.38 20.72 -2.64
N ALA A 421 4.64 19.96 -1.82
CA ALA A 421 5.17 19.38 -0.60
C ALA A 421 6.34 18.42 -0.87
N ASN A 422 6.23 17.60 -1.92
CA ASN A 422 7.30 16.70 -2.36
C ASN A 422 8.55 17.47 -2.81
N GLN A 423 8.38 18.49 -3.65
CA GLN A 423 9.49 19.33 -4.14
C GLN A 423 10.26 20.05 -3.01
N HIS A 424 9.58 20.31 -1.90
CA HIS A 424 10.15 21.03 -0.74
C HIS A 424 10.49 20.11 0.44
N GLY A 425 10.43 18.80 0.27
CA GLY A 425 10.82 17.81 1.30
C GLY A 425 9.94 17.83 2.56
N LEU A 426 8.66 18.20 2.41
CA LEU A 426 7.70 18.24 3.52
C LEU A 426 7.12 16.85 3.83
N LEU A 427 7.25 15.90 2.91
CA LEU A 427 6.73 14.52 3.04
C LEU A 427 7.73 13.63 3.78
N LYS A 428 7.93 13.88 5.06
CA LYS A 428 8.88 13.09 5.88
C LYS A 428 8.36 11.67 6.10
N LYS A 429 9.20 10.68 5.80
CA LYS A 429 8.84 9.26 5.89
C LYS A 429 8.79 8.73 7.32
N ASP A 430 9.48 9.37 8.25
CA ASP A 430 9.55 9.05 9.67
C ASP A 430 8.45 9.70 10.52
N GLU A 431 7.58 10.49 9.91
CA GLU A 431 6.38 11.03 10.53
C GLU A 431 5.15 10.21 10.13
N TYR A 432 4.28 9.89 11.10
CA TYR A 432 3.07 9.09 10.92
C TYR A 432 1.86 9.88 11.39
N ARG A 433 1.01 10.34 10.45
CA ARG A 433 -0.20 11.12 10.69
C ARG A 433 -1.42 10.35 10.23
N PHE A 434 -2.18 9.86 11.19
CA PHE A 434 -3.42 9.12 10.96
C PHE A 434 -4.62 10.05 10.98
N VAL A 435 -5.63 9.70 10.18
CA VAL A 435 -6.96 10.32 10.23
C VAL A 435 -8.02 9.31 9.76
N TRP A 436 -9.14 9.29 10.47
CA TRP A 436 -10.35 8.62 10.01
C TRP A 436 -11.13 9.57 9.11
N ILE A 437 -11.52 9.10 7.93
CA ILE A 437 -12.48 9.78 7.06
C ILE A 437 -13.81 9.06 7.20
N THR A 438 -14.87 9.81 7.47
CA THR A 438 -16.22 9.29 7.76
C THR A 438 -17.26 10.00 6.91
N GLU A 439 -18.51 9.53 6.97
CA GLU A 439 -19.65 10.16 6.29
C GLU A 439 -19.44 10.33 4.78
N PHE A 440 -18.92 9.29 4.12
CA PHE A 440 -18.78 9.27 2.67
C PHE A 440 -20.16 9.41 1.99
N PRO A 441 -20.24 9.92 0.75
CA PRO A 441 -21.44 9.74 -0.05
C PRO A 441 -21.76 8.25 -0.20
N LEU A 442 -23.04 7.88 -0.07
CA LEU A 442 -23.49 6.50 -0.28
C LEU A 442 -23.37 6.12 -1.76
N LEU A 443 -23.76 7.06 -2.63
CA LEU A 443 -23.85 6.90 -4.06
C LEU A 443 -23.14 8.04 -4.78
N GLU A 444 -22.52 7.75 -5.90
CA GLU A 444 -21.96 8.74 -6.81
C GLU A 444 -22.56 8.57 -8.23
N TRP A 445 -22.72 9.68 -8.95
CA TRP A 445 -23.20 9.65 -10.31
C TRP A 445 -22.08 9.27 -11.27
N SER A 446 -22.29 8.23 -12.07
CA SER A 446 -21.39 7.84 -13.15
C SER A 446 -21.87 8.42 -14.48
N GLU A 447 -21.11 9.34 -15.06
CA GLU A 447 -21.38 9.89 -16.39
C GLU A 447 -21.29 8.79 -17.47
N GLU A 448 -20.37 7.84 -17.33
CA GLU A 448 -20.17 6.73 -18.24
C GLU A 448 -21.37 5.78 -18.26
N LEU A 449 -21.89 5.45 -17.08
CA LEU A 449 -23.01 4.52 -16.93
C LEU A 449 -24.37 5.21 -17.02
N GLY A 450 -24.44 6.54 -16.93
CA GLY A 450 -25.68 7.33 -16.89
C GLY A 450 -26.59 6.98 -15.70
N ARG A 451 -26.01 6.54 -14.57
CA ARG A 451 -26.73 6.14 -13.36
C ARG A 451 -25.87 6.30 -12.11
N TYR A 452 -26.51 6.20 -10.96
CA TYR A 452 -25.78 6.10 -9.69
C TYR A 452 -25.08 4.76 -9.55
N GLN A 453 -23.92 4.78 -8.91
CA GLN A 453 -23.17 3.62 -8.46
C GLN A 453 -22.83 3.76 -6.96
N ALA A 454 -22.65 2.65 -6.27
CA ALA A 454 -22.23 2.67 -4.87
C ALA A 454 -20.80 3.19 -4.78
N MET A 455 -20.53 4.10 -3.86
CA MET A 455 -19.16 4.59 -3.64
C MET A 455 -18.25 3.51 -3.03
N HIS A 456 -18.80 2.64 -2.18
CA HIS A 456 -18.10 1.48 -1.61
C HIS A 456 -18.67 0.18 -2.19
N HIS A 457 -19.80 -0.30 -1.66
CA HIS A 457 -20.47 -1.52 -2.15
C HIS A 457 -21.99 -1.49 -1.85
N PRO A 458 -22.81 -2.34 -2.52
CA PRO A 458 -24.26 -2.31 -2.42
C PRO A 458 -24.84 -2.63 -1.03
N PHE A 459 -24.02 -3.14 -0.12
CA PHE A 459 -24.44 -3.53 1.23
C PHE A 459 -24.07 -2.49 2.29
N THR A 460 -23.59 -1.33 1.91
CA THR A 460 -23.23 -0.24 2.82
C THR A 460 -24.46 0.44 3.38
N MET A 461 -24.56 0.53 4.72
CA MET A 461 -25.67 1.17 5.40
C MET A 461 -25.66 2.69 5.19
N PRO A 462 -26.76 3.30 4.74
CA PRO A 462 -26.92 4.76 4.76
C PRO A 462 -27.04 5.27 6.19
N MET A 463 -26.73 6.56 6.39
CA MET A 463 -27.09 7.25 7.64
C MET A 463 -28.61 7.26 7.80
N GLU A 464 -29.11 6.96 9.01
CA GLU A 464 -30.55 6.82 9.26
C GLU A 464 -31.32 8.13 8.96
N GLU A 465 -30.73 9.27 9.30
CA GLU A 465 -31.34 10.58 9.02
C GLU A 465 -31.42 10.93 7.54
N ASP A 466 -30.64 10.26 6.67
CA ASP A 466 -30.61 10.52 5.23
C ASP A 466 -31.48 9.54 4.42
N LEU A 467 -32.06 8.50 5.03
CA LEU A 467 -32.88 7.47 4.37
C LEU A 467 -34.01 8.07 3.54
N GLN A 468 -34.62 9.17 3.99
CA GLN A 468 -35.70 9.87 3.28
C GLN A 468 -35.28 10.43 1.91
N TYR A 469 -33.98 10.55 1.63
CA TYR A 469 -33.46 11.11 0.39
C TYR A 469 -33.06 10.05 -0.63
N ILE A 470 -33.00 8.77 -0.26
CA ILE A 470 -32.44 7.72 -1.13
C ILE A 470 -33.15 7.59 -2.48
N GLU A 471 -34.47 7.85 -2.53
CA GLU A 471 -35.26 7.84 -3.76
C GLU A 471 -35.37 9.22 -4.43
N SER A 472 -35.37 10.32 -3.66
CA SER A 472 -35.61 11.67 -4.15
C SER A 472 -34.33 12.44 -4.53
N ASP A 473 -33.24 12.23 -3.80
CA ASP A 473 -31.94 12.89 -3.99
C ASP A 473 -30.79 11.97 -3.56
N PRO A 474 -30.54 10.86 -4.32
CA PRO A 474 -29.57 9.83 -3.95
C PRO A 474 -28.15 10.37 -3.70
N GLY A 475 -27.74 11.42 -4.42
CA GLY A 475 -26.43 12.05 -4.30
C GLY A 475 -26.19 12.78 -2.96
N ARG A 476 -27.25 13.01 -2.18
CA ARG A 476 -27.18 13.65 -0.87
C ARG A 476 -26.98 12.66 0.27
N VAL A 477 -27.27 11.39 0.05
CA VAL A 477 -27.27 10.37 1.09
C VAL A 477 -25.85 10.04 1.51
N ARG A 478 -25.56 10.15 2.82
CA ARG A 478 -24.28 9.75 3.41
C ARG A 478 -24.32 8.29 3.84
N ALA A 479 -23.17 7.65 3.80
CA ALA A 479 -22.94 6.29 4.22
C ALA A 479 -22.37 6.21 5.64
N LYS A 480 -22.70 5.16 6.38
CA LYS A 480 -21.98 4.72 7.58
C LYS A 480 -20.68 3.99 7.18
N ALA A 481 -19.84 4.68 6.40
CA ALA A 481 -18.55 4.19 5.93
C ALA A 481 -17.41 5.00 6.55
N TYR A 482 -16.27 4.36 6.69
CA TYR A 482 -15.10 4.93 7.33
C TYR A 482 -13.82 4.34 6.73
N ASP A 483 -12.88 5.21 6.39
CA ASP A 483 -11.54 4.84 5.92
C ASP A 483 -10.49 5.36 6.89
N ILE A 484 -9.47 4.55 7.15
CA ILE A 484 -8.28 4.97 7.87
C ILE A 484 -7.19 5.35 6.89
N VAL A 485 -6.73 6.58 7.01
CA VAL A 485 -5.70 7.16 6.17
C VAL A 485 -4.43 7.40 6.97
N LEU A 486 -3.30 7.05 6.40
CA LEU A 486 -1.97 7.32 6.93
C LEU A 486 -1.13 8.03 5.87
N ASN A 487 -0.68 9.26 6.17
CA ASN A 487 0.24 10.01 5.31
C ASN A 487 -0.25 10.11 3.84
N GLY A 488 -1.51 10.41 3.61
CA GLY A 488 -2.07 10.53 2.28
C GLY A 488 -2.40 9.20 1.58
N THR A 489 -2.29 8.09 2.29
CA THR A 489 -2.59 6.75 1.77
C THR A 489 -3.71 6.11 2.59
N GLU A 490 -4.78 5.68 1.95
CA GLU A 490 -5.78 4.81 2.54
C GLU A 490 -5.15 3.45 2.84
N ILE A 491 -5.05 3.12 4.11
CA ILE A 491 -4.50 1.83 4.58
C ILE A 491 -5.58 0.81 4.88
N GLY A 492 -6.82 1.22 5.02
CA GLY A 492 -7.95 0.35 5.23
C GLY A 492 -9.27 1.11 5.18
N GLY A 493 -10.35 0.40 4.92
CA GLY A 493 -11.67 0.95 4.85
C GLY A 493 -12.74 -0.05 5.21
N GLY A 494 -13.90 0.45 5.59
CA GLY A 494 -15.04 -0.35 5.99
C GLY A 494 -16.34 0.41 6.12
N SER A 495 -17.39 -0.31 6.51
CA SER A 495 -18.70 0.28 6.74
C SER A 495 -19.55 -0.57 7.70
N VAL A 496 -20.61 0.02 8.20
CA VAL A 496 -21.75 -0.73 8.72
C VAL A 496 -22.52 -1.31 7.53
N ARG A 497 -23.05 -2.52 7.68
CA ARG A 497 -23.76 -3.23 6.60
C ARG A 497 -25.26 -3.08 6.77
N ILE A 498 -25.95 -3.05 5.63
CA ILE A 498 -27.43 -3.15 5.63
C ILE A 498 -27.80 -4.54 6.11
N HIS A 499 -28.68 -4.61 7.13
CA HIS A 499 -29.24 -5.85 7.66
C HIS A 499 -30.79 -5.86 7.60
N GLN A 500 -31.39 -4.81 7.05
CA GLN A 500 -32.83 -4.62 6.89
C GLN A 500 -33.22 -4.77 5.42
N ASP A 501 -34.18 -5.65 5.14
CA ASP A 501 -34.57 -5.99 3.76
C ASP A 501 -35.13 -4.80 2.98
N ASP A 502 -35.91 -3.94 3.63
CA ASP A 502 -36.50 -2.74 3.04
C ASP A 502 -35.45 -1.71 2.61
N ILE A 503 -34.43 -1.49 3.44
CA ILE A 503 -33.32 -0.59 3.13
C ILE A 503 -32.47 -1.19 1.99
N GLN A 504 -32.23 -2.51 2.01
CA GLN A 504 -31.48 -3.18 0.95
C GLN A 504 -32.21 -3.10 -0.39
N GLU A 505 -33.54 -3.22 -0.39
CA GLU A 505 -34.36 -3.05 -1.60
C GLU A 505 -34.26 -1.61 -2.14
N MET A 506 -34.37 -0.59 -1.26
CA MET A 506 -34.19 0.81 -1.66
C MET A 506 -32.81 1.06 -2.27
N MET A 507 -31.77 0.48 -1.68
CA MET A 507 -30.39 0.60 -2.19
C MET A 507 -30.26 -0.01 -3.59
N PHE A 508 -30.78 -1.21 -3.81
CA PHE A 508 -30.75 -1.85 -5.15
C PHE A 508 -31.51 -1.04 -6.20
N LYS A 509 -32.68 -0.50 -5.84
CA LYS A 509 -33.45 0.39 -6.74
C LYS A 509 -32.64 1.63 -7.12
N ALA A 510 -32.00 2.29 -6.14
CA ALA A 510 -31.19 3.47 -6.38
C ALA A 510 -29.98 3.18 -7.31
N LEU A 511 -29.44 1.96 -7.24
CA LEU A 511 -28.38 1.46 -8.13
C LEU A 511 -28.89 1.00 -9.51
N GLY A 512 -30.20 1.02 -9.76
CA GLY A 512 -30.80 0.56 -11.01
C GLY A 512 -30.86 -0.96 -11.16
N PHE A 513 -30.79 -1.72 -10.06
CA PHE A 513 -31.02 -3.16 -10.09
C PHE A 513 -32.53 -3.46 -10.06
N THR A 514 -32.93 -4.46 -10.84
CA THR A 514 -34.19 -5.15 -10.57
C THR A 514 -33.96 -6.16 -9.44
N MET A 515 -35.00 -6.46 -8.65
CA MET A 515 -34.86 -7.46 -7.58
C MET A 515 -34.52 -8.85 -8.14
N GLU A 516 -35.02 -9.20 -9.33
CA GLU A 516 -34.64 -10.44 -10.02
C GLU A 516 -33.13 -10.51 -10.25
N ARG A 517 -32.52 -9.45 -10.79
CA ARG A 517 -31.07 -9.37 -11.01
C ARG A 517 -30.28 -9.38 -9.70
N ALA A 518 -30.78 -8.71 -8.65
CA ALA A 518 -30.16 -8.71 -7.34
C ALA A 518 -30.14 -10.13 -6.74
N TYR A 519 -31.26 -10.87 -6.86
CA TYR A 519 -31.33 -12.27 -6.41
C TYR A 519 -30.49 -13.22 -7.26
N ASP A 520 -30.39 -13.01 -8.57
CA ASP A 520 -29.52 -13.80 -9.43
C ASP A 520 -28.05 -13.66 -9.02
N GLN A 521 -27.63 -12.44 -8.70
CA GLN A 521 -26.24 -12.14 -8.36
C GLN A 521 -25.91 -12.44 -6.88
N PHE A 522 -26.76 -12.01 -5.94
CA PHE A 522 -26.53 -12.04 -4.49
C PHE A 522 -27.55 -12.89 -3.70
N GLY A 523 -28.35 -13.69 -4.40
CA GLY A 523 -29.49 -14.40 -3.79
C GLY A 523 -29.12 -15.28 -2.62
N PHE A 524 -27.94 -15.88 -2.60
CA PHE A 524 -27.50 -16.72 -1.49
C PHE A 524 -27.25 -15.88 -0.21
N LEU A 525 -26.78 -14.65 -0.31
CA LEU A 525 -26.63 -13.74 0.82
C LEU A 525 -28.00 -13.20 1.27
N LEU A 526 -28.81 -12.70 0.33
CA LEU A 526 -30.15 -12.16 0.60
C LEU A 526 -31.07 -13.21 1.23
N ASN A 527 -30.96 -14.47 0.81
CA ASN A 527 -31.69 -15.58 1.42
C ASN A 527 -31.22 -15.89 2.82
N ALA A 528 -29.90 -15.78 3.10
CA ALA A 528 -29.37 -15.98 4.46
C ALA A 528 -29.94 -14.93 5.43
N PHE A 529 -30.09 -13.68 4.99
CA PHE A 529 -30.64 -12.61 5.81
C PHE A 529 -32.07 -12.88 6.31
N LYS A 530 -32.89 -13.61 5.54
CA LYS A 530 -34.26 -14.00 5.93
C LYS A 530 -34.32 -14.89 7.17
N TYR A 531 -33.21 -15.53 7.55
CA TYR A 531 -33.13 -16.38 8.74
C TYR A 531 -32.63 -15.63 9.99
N GLY A 532 -32.52 -14.31 9.93
CA GLY A 532 -32.08 -13.46 11.02
C GLY A 532 -30.60 -13.10 10.90
N VAL A 533 -30.35 -11.89 10.43
CA VAL A 533 -29.00 -11.31 10.34
C VAL A 533 -28.83 -10.28 11.46
N PRO A 534 -27.76 -10.35 12.26
CA PRO A 534 -27.46 -9.32 13.25
C PRO A 534 -27.02 -8.01 12.57
N PRO A 535 -27.19 -6.84 13.19
CA PRO A 535 -26.43 -5.65 12.81
C PRO A 535 -24.95 -5.98 12.83
N HIS A 536 -24.22 -5.65 11.76
CA HIS A 536 -22.80 -5.97 11.66
C HIS A 536 -22.03 -4.92 10.86
N ALA A 537 -20.75 -4.87 11.12
CA ALA A 537 -19.83 -3.92 10.50
C ALA A 537 -18.42 -4.51 10.42
N GLY A 538 -17.62 -4.03 9.51
CA GLY A 538 -16.26 -4.53 9.35
C GLY A 538 -15.32 -3.56 8.68
N LEU A 539 -14.06 -3.96 8.62
CA LEU A 539 -13.00 -3.20 8.00
C LEU A 539 -11.98 -4.16 7.36
N ALA A 540 -11.33 -3.74 6.32
CA ALA A 540 -10.20 -4.45 5.74
C ALA A 540 -9.00 -3.52 5.56
N TYR A 541 -7.84 -3.94 6.09
CA TYR A 541 -6.57 -3.26 5.81
C TYR A 541 -5.89 -3.87 4.58
N GLY A 542 -5.32 -3.03 3.74
CA GLY A 542 -4.32 -3.47 2.77
C GLY A 542 -3.00 -3.75 3.48
N LEU A 543 -2.72 -5.03 3.79
CA LEU A 543 -1.50 -5.42 4.50
C LEU A 543 -0.24 -4.93 3.77
N ASP A 544 -0.23 -4.99 2.45
CA ASP A 544 0.91 -4.58 1.64
C ASP A 544 1.20 -3.09 1.80
N ARG A 545 0.17 -2.24 1.75
CA ARG A 545 0.29 -0.79 1.97
C ARG A 545 0.72 -0.46 3.40
N LEU A 546 0.12 -1.12 4.40
CA LEU A 546 0.47 -0.92 5.80
C LEU A 546 1.94 -1.22 6.06
N VAL A 547 2.43 -2.37 5.58
CA VAL A 547 3.84 -2.76 5.74
C VAL A 547 4.77 -1.86 4.93
N MET A 548 4.39 -1.44 3.72
CA MET A 548 5.16 -0.48 2.91
C MET A 548 5.40 0.83 3.66
N LEU A 549 4.36 1.40 4.27
CA LEU A 549 4.49 2.65 5.03
C LEU A 549 5.30 2.46 6.31
N MET A 550 5.15 1.34 7.03
CA MET A 550 5.95 1.02 8.21
C MET A 550 7.44 0.81 7.86
N ALA A 551 7.71 0.22 6.70
CA ALA A 551 9.06 0.02 6.18
C ALA A 551 9.66 1.26 5.51
N GLN A 552 8.87 2.35 5.34
CA GLN A 552 9.25 3.60 4.66
C GLN A 552 9.62 3.40 3.17
N GLU A 553 9.05 2.37 2.54
CA GLU A 553 9.25 2.08 1.13
C GLU A 553 8.27 2.87 0.23
N ASP A 554 8.64 3.03 -1.05
CA ASP A 554 7.84 3.76 -2.04
C ASP A 554 6.95 2.82 -2.90
N SER A 555 7.13 1.51 -2.76
CA SER A 555 6.39 0.51 -3.53
C SER A 555 6.05 -0.73 -2.71
N ILE A 556 4.82 -1.23 -2.86
CA ILE A 556 4.43 -2.51 -2.24
C ILE A 556 5.24 -3.70 -2.77
N ARG A 557 5.92 -3.58 -3.92
CA ARG A 557 6.81 -4.63 -4.45
C ARG A 557 8.01 -4.90 -3.54
N ASP A 558 8.40 -3.93 -2.72
CA ASP A 558 9.51 -4.09 -1.78
C ASP A 558 9.11 -4.81 -0.47
N VAL A 559 7.81 -5.02 -0.26
CA VAL A 559 7.26 -5.74 0.91
C VAL A 559 6.49 -7.02 0.54
N ILE A 560 6.49 -7.38 -0.75
CA ILE A 560 5.92 -8.62 -1.29
C ILE A 560 7.06 -9.50 -1.80
N ALA A 561 7.09 -10.78 -1.39
CA ALA A 561 8.18 -11.68 -1.77
C ALA A 561 8.31 -11.84 -3.30
N PHE A 562 7.21 -12.11 -4.00
CA PHE A 562 7.17 -12.35 -5.45
C PHE A 562 6.08 -11.49 -6.11
N PRO A 563 6.32 -10.17 -6.27
CA PRO A 563 5.35 -9.27 -6.90
C PRO A 563 5.33 -9.44 -8.42
N LYS A 564 4.24 -8.93 -9.04
CA LYS A 564 4.15 -8.75 -10.49
C LYS A 564 4.73 -7.38 -10.88
N VAL A 565 5.23 -7.27 -12.11
CA VAL A 565 5.62 -5.99 -12.72
C VAL A 565 4.39 -5.21 -13.22
N LYS A 566 4.62 -4.02 -13.76
CA LYS A 566 3.55 -3.07 -14.12
C LYS A 566 2.51 -3.62 -15.12
N ASP A 567 2.90 -4.55 -15.99
CA ASP A 567 2.01 -5.23 -16.95
C ASP A 567 1.36 -6.51 -16.39
N ALA A 568 1.37 -6.70 -15.08
CA ALA A 568 0.87 -7.86 -14.36
C ALA A 568 1.61 -9.17 -14.63
N SER A 569 2.77 -9.14 -15.28
CA SER A 569 3.61 -10.33 -15.50
C SER A 569 4.59 -10.60 -14.36
N CYS A 570 5.10 -11.83 -14.29
CA CYS A 570 6.18 -12.24 -13.39
C CYS A 570 7.43 -12.56 -14.20
N LEU A 571 8.44 -11.70 -14.13
CA LEU A 571 9.69 -11.88 -14.88
C LEU A 571 10.48 -13.13 -14.48
N MET A 572 10.31 -13.62 -13.26
CA MET A 572 11.01 -14.79 -12.74
C MET A 572 10.39 -16.10 -13.25
N SER A 573 9.07 -16.22 -13.20
CA SER A 573 8.34 -17.44 -13.58
C SER A 573 7.75 -17.39 -14.99
N GLU A 574 7.88 -16.24 -15.67
CA GLU A 574 7.32 -15.96 -17.00
C GLU A 574 5.79 -16.14 -17.06
N ALA A 575 5.12 -15.93 -15.89
CA ALA A 575 3.66 -15.93 -15.83
C ALA A 575 3.09 -14.54 -16.19
N PRO A 576 1.95 -14.46 -16.94
CA PRO A 576 1.19 -15.56 -17.51
C PRO A 576 1.89 -16.17 -18.73
N ASN A 577 1.62 -17.46 -18.99
CA ASN A 577 2.21 -18.17 -20.12
C ASN A 577 1.14 -19.04 -20.83
N THR A 578 1.47 -19.53 -22.01
CA THR A 578 0.62 -20.47 -22.76
C THR A 578 0.49 -21.79 -22.01
N VAL A 579 -0.63 -22.46 -22.22
CA VAL A 579 -0.90 -23.81 -21.69
C VAL A 579 -1.04 -24.80 -22.85
N ASP A 580 -0.89 -26.10 -22.56
CA ASP A 580 -1.04 -27.14 -23.57
C ASP A 580 -2.45 -27.15 -24.17
N ALA A 581 -2.54 -27.33 -25.49
CA ALA A 581 -3.81 -27.40 -26.21
C ALA A 581 -4.77 -28.46 -25.64
N LYS A 582 -4.23 -29.58 -25.14
CA LYS A 582 -5.02 -30.61 -24.48
C LYS A 582 -5.71 -30.15 -23.22
N GLN A 583 -5.07 -29.26 -22.44
CA GLN A 583 -5.69 -28.67 -21.25
C GLN A 583 -6.87 -27.77 -21.62
N LEU A 584 -6.74 -27.00 -22.71
CA LEU A 584 -7.84 -26.16 -23.20
C LEU A 584 -9.01 -27.02 -23.72
N GLU A 585 -8.70 -28.11 -24.44
CA GLU A 585 -9.70 -29.06 -24.93
C GLU A 585 -10.46 -29.73 -23.76
N GLU A 586 -9.75 -30.16 -22.71
CA GLU A 586 -10.36 -30.75 -21.50
C GLU A 586 -11.27 -29.77 -20.76
N LEU A 587 -11.01 -28.47 -20.88
CA LEU A 587 -11.83 -27.40 -20.31
C LEU A 587 -12.96 -26.94 -21.25
N GLY A 588 -13.00 -27.42 -22.49
CA GLY A 588 -13.94 -26.96 -23.51
C GLY A 588 -13.74 -25.51 -23.93
N ILE A 589 -12.51 -25.00 -23.88
CA ILE A 589 -12.16 -23.59 -24.16
C ILE A 589 -11.29 -23.52 -25.41
N ALA A 590 -11.54 -22.48 -26.23
CA ALA A 590 -10.70 -22.13 -27.37
C ALA A 590 -10.24 -20.67 -27.25
N ILE A 591 -9.00 -20.40 -27.68
CA ILE A 591 -8.50 -19.03 -27.80
C ILE A 591 -9.08 -18.43 -29.09
N ALA A 592 -9.91 -17.41 -28.98
CA ALA A 592 -10.38 -16.65 -30.13
C ALA A 592 -9.19 -16.01 -30.83
N LYS A 593 -9.06 -16.22 -32.15
CA LYS A 593 -8.09 -15.47 -32.94
C LYS A 593 -8.58 -14.01 -33.01
N PRO A 594 -7.71 -13.00 -32.82
CA PRO A 594 -8.07 -11.63 -33.13
C PRO A 594 -8.56 -11.59 -34.58
N GLU A 595 -9.68 -10.93 -34.84
CA GLU A 595 -10.05 -10.59 -36.22
C GLU A 595 -8.85 -9.81 -36.79
N ALA A 596 -8.33 -10.26 -37.93
CA ALA A 596 -7.28 -9.54 -38.62
C ALA A 596 -7.83 -8.13 -38.87
N GLU A 597 -7.15 -7.10 -38.34
CA GLU A 597 -7.42 -5.73 -38.74
C GLU A 597 -7.37 -5.72 -40.27
N THR A 598 -8.53 -5.59 -40.90
CA THR A 598 -8.61 -5.30 -42.32
C THR A 598 -8.01 -3.91 -42.48
N GLU A 599 -6.73 -3.87 -42.94
CA GLU A 599 -6.15 -2.63 -43.43
C GLU A 599 -7.09 -2.09 -44.54
N GLU A 600 -7.84 -1.02 -44.23
CA GLU A 600 -8.44 -0.12 -45.20
C GLU A 600 -7.54 1.11 -45.42
#